data_de2aaccdb5e01cd4e24ae4eb59476d86
#
_entry.id   de2aaccdb5e01cd4e24ae4eb59476d86
#
_cell.length_a   1.000
_cell.length_b   1.000
_cell.length_c   1.000
_cell.angle_alpha   90.00
_cell.angle_beta   90.00
_cell.angle_gamma   90.00
#
_symmetry.space_group_name_H-M   'P 1'
#
loop_
_entity.id
_entity.type
_entity.pdbx_description
1 polymer ?
#
loop_
_entity_poly.entity_id
_entity_poly.type
_entity_poly.pdbx_seq_one_letter_code
_entity_poly.pdbx_strand_id
1 'polypeptide(L)'
;MTSFPATFAIDVIGESAKVQCEAFIDEHRSALNGYLDGLTEEQARRSLVPSRTTLLGLLKHATFVEKVWFDEAVSCRSRSEIGIPGTPDESFIVDDGDTIASVQREHREACAASRRATASLGLDDVLRGNRRGPLPLRWVYLHMLRELAQHCGHAEILREQLVAAE
;
A
#
# COMPACT_ATOMS: atom_id res chain seq x y z
N MET A 1 -9.87 3.11 -15.80
CA MET A 1 -9.69 2.70 -14.39
C MET A 1 -8.43 1.87 -14.31
N THR A 2 -7.48 2.24 -13.45
CA THR A 2 -6.28 1.43 -13.19
C THR A 2 -6.69 0.19 -12.40
N SER A 3 -6.51 -0.99 -12.99
CA SER A 3 -6.68 -2.29 -12.31
C SER A 3 -5.34 -2.81 -11.83
N PHE A 4 -5.35 -3.69 -10.84
CA PHE A 4 -4.15 -4.44 -10.48
C PHE A 4 -3.80 -5.44 -11.59
N PRO A 5 -2.49 -5.78 -11.76
CA PRO A 5 -2.09 -6.87 -12.66
C PRO A 5 -2.77 -8.18 -12.26
N ALA A 6 -3.10 -8.99 -13.26
CA ALA A 6 -3.70 -10.31 -13.04
C ALA A 6 -2.66 -11.44 -12.92
N THR A 7 -1.37 -11.08 -12.78
CA THR A 7 -0.27 -12.04 -12.63
C THR A 7 -0.12 -12.43 -11.16
N PHE A 8 -0.23 -13.72 -10.85
CA PHE A 8 -0.02 -14.24 -9.50
C PHE A 8 1.43 -14.65 -9.28
N ALA A 9 1.89 -14.60 -8.03
CA ALA A 9 3.26 -14.98 -7.68
C ALA A 9 3.59 -16.44 -8.07
N ILE A 10 2.61 -17.33 -8.03
CA ILE A 10 2.76 -18.73 -8.46
C ILE A 10 3.07 -18.85 -9.97
N ASP A 11 2.61 -17.91 -10.80
CA ASP A 11 2.78 -17.95 -12.25
C ASP A 11 4.21 -17.54 -12.67
N VAL A 12 4.96 -16.92 -11.76
CA VAL A 12 6.29 -16.35 -12.02
C VAL A 12 7.42 -17.04 -11.26
N ILE A 13 7.23 -18.28 -10.81
CA ILE A 13 8.25 -19.05 -10.05
C ILE A 13 9.59 -19.15 -10.79
N GLY A 14 9.58 -19.26 -12.11
CA GLY A 14 10.78 -19.38 -12.94
C GLY A 14 11.38 -18.04 -13.37
N GLU A 15 10.75 -16.91 -13.03
CA GLU A 15 11.17 -15.60 -13.46
C GLU A 15 12.27 -15.01 -12.55
N SER A 16 12.80 -13.84 -12.95
CA SER A 16 13.80 -13.13 -12.16
C SER A 16 13.27 -12.77 -10.76
N ALA A 17 14.17 -12.63 -9.78
CA ALA A 17 13.81 -12.23 -8.42
C ALA A 17 13.04 -10.88 -8.37
N LYS A 18 13.33 -9.96 -9.31
CA LYS A 18 12.58 -8.71 -9.41
C LYS A 18 11.12 -8.97 -9.77
N VAL A 19 10.86 -9.77 -10.80
CA VAL A 19 9.50 -10.12 -11.25
C VAL A 19 8.73 -10.85 -10.15
N GLN A 20 9.38 -11.78 -9.45
CA GLN A 20 8.77 -12.47 -8.32
C GLN A 20 8.38 -11.51 -7.20
N CYS A 21 9.30 -10.60 -6.78
CA CYS A 21 8.98 -9.60 -5.76
C CYS A 21 7.81 -8.69 -6.16
N GLU A 22 7.78 -8.25 -7.42
CA GLU A 22 6.71 -7.39 -7.94
C GLU A 22 5.36 -8.11 -7.92
N ALA A 23 5.31 -9.39 -8.29
CA ALA A 23 4.08 -10.19 -8.25
C ALA A 23 3.55 -10.36 -6.81
N PHE A 24 4.42 -10.73 -5.85
CA PHE A 24 4.03 -10.82 -4.44
C PHE A 24 3.52 -9.48 -3.88
N ILE A 25 4.20 -8.39 -4.20
CA ILE A 25 3.77 -7.03 -3.78
C ILE A 25 2.39 -6.71 -4.37
N ASP A 26 2.15 -7.02 -5.64
CA ASP A 26 0.90 -6.72 -6.33
C ASP A 26 -0.28 -7.57 -5.82
N GLU A 27 -0.04 -8.83 -5.42
CA GLU A 27 -1.06 -9.65 -4.74
C GLU A 27 -1.50 -9.00 -3.43
N HIS A 28 -0.57 -8.56 -2.59
CA HIS A 28 -0.90 -7.89 -1.32
C HIS A 28 -1.59 -6.54 -1.54
N ARG A 29 -1.17 -5.76 -2.54
CA ARG A 29 -1.84 -4.51 -2.92
C ARG A 29 -3.29 -4.75 -3.33
N SER A 30 -3.52 -5.77 -4.15
CA SER A 30 -4.85 -6.17 -4.59
C SER A 30 -5.72 -6.62 -3.41
N ALA A 31 -5.17 -7.47 -2.54
CA ALA A 31 -5.86 -7.95 -1.34
C ALA A 31 -6.26 -6.80 -0.41
N LEU A 32 -5.32 -5.90 -0.06
CA LEU A 32 -5.61 -4.73 0.78
C LEU A 32 -6.70 -3.84 0.20
N ASN A 33 -6.66 -3.58 -1.11
CA ASN A 33 -7.70 -2.80 -1.78
C ASN A 33 -9.06 -3.50 -1.70
N GLY A 34 -9.10 -4.82 -1.90
CA GLY A 34 -10.33 -5.62 -1.95
C GLY A 34 -10.99 -5.86 -0.58
N TYR A 35 -10.27 -5.68 0.55
CA TYR A 35 -10.88 -5.84 1.88
C TYR A 35 -12.00 -4.84 2.19
N LEU A 36 -12.13 -3.76 1.41
CA LEU A 36 -13.24 -2.81 1.51
C LEU A 36 -14.45 -3.17 0.65
N ASP A 37 -14.33 -4.16 -0.23
CA ASP A 37 -15.40 -4.51 -1.16
C ASP A 37 -16.63 -5.06 -0.42
N GLY A 38 -17.81 -4.51 -0.75
CA GLY A 38 -19.08 -4.91 -0.16
C GLY A 38 -19.36 -4.35 1.25
N LEU A 39 -18.44 -3.57 1.84
CA LEU A 39 -18.69 -2.89 3.11
C LEU A 39 -19.43 -1.58 2.89
N THR A 40 -20.21 -1.18 3.91
CA THR A 40 -20.76 0.17 4.01
C THR A 40 -19.67 1.16 4.45
N GLU A 41 -19.89 2.45 4.18
CA GLU A 41 -18.98 3.53 4.65
C GLU A 41 -18.86 3.53 6.18
N GLU A 42 -19.94 3.23 6.90
CA GLU A 42 -19.95 3.11 8.37
C GLU A 42 -19.04 1.94 8.82
N GLN A 43 -19.20 0.76 8.22
CA GLN A 43 -18.38 -0.41 8.55
C GLN A 43 -16.90 -0.14 8.28
N ALA A 44 -16.55 0.46 7.14
CA ALA A 44 -15.16 0.75 6.77
C ALA A 44 -14.46 1.74 7.73
N ARG A 45 -15.23 2.62 8.37
CA ARG A 45 -14.76 3.62 9.35
C ARG A 45 -14.81 3.13 10.80
N ARG A 46 -15.45 1.99 11.06
CA ARG A 46 -15.67 1.51 12.42
C ARG A 46 -14.34 1.13 13.08
N SER A 47 -14.11 1.70 14.27
CA SER A 47 -12.97 1.36 15.11
C SER A 47 -13.29 0.13 15.96
N LEU A 48 -12.49 -0.93 15.80
CA LEU A 48 -12.60 -2.19 16.56
C LEU A 48 -11.44 -2.37 17.53
N VAL A 49 -10.46 -1.47 17.50
CA VAL A 49 -9.25 -1.51 18.32
C VAL A 49 -8.97 -0.13 18.92
N PRO A 50 -8.23 -0.01 20.03
CA PRO A 50 -7.94 1.29 20.66
C PRO A 50 -7.10 2.26 19.79
N SER A 51 -6.36 1.74 18.80
CA SER A 51 -5.60 2.55 17.87
C SER A 51 -6.50 3.19 16.80
N ARG A 52 -5.91 4.07 15.97
CA ARG A 52 -6.60 4.69 14.82
C ARG A 52 -6.86 3.73 13.65
N THR A 53 -6.59 2.45 13.82
CA THR A 53 -6.68 1.46 12.74
C THR A 53 -8.14 1.10 12.47
N THR A 54 -8.66 1.60 11.36
CA THR A 54 -9.90 1.16 10.72
C THR A 54 -9.55 0.56 9.36
N LEU A 55 -10.46 -0.18 8.71
CA LEU A 55 -10.17 -0.71 7.35
C LEU A 55 -9.90 0.42 6.35
N LEU A 56 -10.68 1.50 6.41
CA LEU A 56 -10.47 2.64 5.53
C LEU A 56 -9.14 3.36 5.82
N GLY A 57 -8.82 3.57 7.10
CA GLY A 57 -7.56 4.17 7.53
C GLY A 57 -6.35 3.31 7.18
N LEU A 58 -6.49 1.99 7.21
CA LEU A 58 -5.42 1.06 6.84
C LEU A 58 -5.09 1.17 5.35
N LEU A 59 -6.08 1.31 4.47
CA LEU A 59 -5.84 1.50 3.04
C LEU A 59 -5.26 2.89 2.73
N LYS A 60 -5.64 3.94 3.48
CA LYS A 60 -4.97 5.26 3.41
C LYS A 60 -3.50 5.15 3.81
N HIS A 61 -3.22 4.42 4.89
CA HIS A 61 -1.84 4.16 5.32
C HIS A 61 -1.05 3.40 4.26
N ALA A 62 -1.62 2.36 3.63
CA ALA A 62 -0.97 1.65 2.54
C ALA A 62 -0.64 2.58 1.36
N THR A 63 -1.53 3.50 1.02
CA THR A 63 -1.29 4.53 0.00
C THR A 63 -0.13 5.46 0.38
N PHE A 64 -0.07 5.88 1.64
CA PHE A 64 1.05 6.66 2.16
C PHE A 64 2.38 5.89 2.06
N VAL A 65 2.39 4.62 2.45
CA VAL A 65 3.56 3.74 2.38
C VAL A 65 4.07 3.62 0.94
N GLU A 66 3.18 3.43 -0.04
CA GLU A 66 3.54 3.44 -1.47
C GLU A 66 4.26 4.72 -1.88
N LYS A 67 3.69 5.87 -1.52
CA LYS A 67 4.26 7.18 -1.87
C LYS A 67 5.61 7.43 -1.17
N VAL A 68 5.78 6.99 0.07
CA VAL A 68 7.04 7.13 0.81
C VAL A 68 8.16 6.27 0.23
N TRP A 69 7.87 5.01 -0.07
CA TRP A 69 8.91 4.06 -0.47
C TRP A 69 9.22 4.05 -1.95
N PHE A 70 8.34 4.62 -2.77
CA PHE A 70 8.55 4.69 -4.22
C PHE A 70 8.61 6.13 -4.73
N ASP A 71 7.65 7.02 -4.40
CA ASP A 71 7.72 8.39 -4.91
C ASP A 71 8.80 9.20 -4.17
N GLU A 72 8.72 9.36 -2.84
CA GLU A 72 9.74 10.08 -2.05
C GLU A 72 11.14 9.51 -2.31
N ALA A 73 11.28 8.18 -2.27
CA ALA A 73 12.58 7.50 -2.39
C ALA A 73 13.22 7.63 -3.78
N VAL A 74 12.42 7.60 -4.85
CA VAL A 74 12.91 7.69 -6.24
C VAL A 74 13.06 9.13 -6.69
N SER A 75 12.04 9.98 -6.43
CA SER A 75 12.00 11.36 -6.95
C SER A 75 12.80 12.35 -6.11
N CYS A 76 13.13 12.00 -4.86
CA CYS A 76 13.75 12.90 -3.87
C CYS A 76 12.89 14.15 -3.53
N ARG A 77 11.59 14.13 -3.84
CA ARG A 77 10.66 15.20 -3.46
C ARG A 77 10.32 15.08 -1.97
N SER A 78 10.10 16.22 -1.32
CA SER A 78 9.62 16.26 0.06
C SER A 78 8.18 15.73 0.18
N ARG A 79 7.79 15.31 1.37
CA ARG A 79 6.41 14.85 1.63
C ARG A 79 5.36 15.92 1.36
N SER A 80 5.67 17.19 1.62
CA SER A 80 4.79 18.31 1.30
C SER A 80 4.59 18.51 -0.20
N GLU A 81 5.64 18.29 -1.01
CA GLU A 81 5.54 18.36 -2.48
C GLU A 81 4.79 17.16 -3.07
N ILE A 82 4.85 15.99 -2.41
CA ILE A 82 4.10 14.79 -2.79
C ILE A 82 2.64 14.88 -2.32
N GLY A 83 2.35 15.73 -1.32
CA GLY A 83 1.03 15.87 -0.72
C GLY A 83 0.68 14.71 0.22
N ILE A 84 1.64 14.23 1.01
CA ILE A 84 1.44 13.16 1.99
C ILE A 84 1.72 13.63 3.42
N PRO A 85 1.12 12.96 4.44
CA PRO A 85 1.35 13.27 5.85
C PRO A 85 2.82 13.28 6.26
N GLY A 86 3.13 14.01 7.32
CA GLY A 86 4.47 14.09 7.90
C GLY A 86 4.91 12.80 8.59
N THR A 87 3.96 12.09 9.18
CA THR A 87 4.20 10.89 9.99
C THR A 87 3.33 9.70 9.57
N PRO A 88 3.75 8.46 9.87
CA PRO A 88 2.91 7.28 9.64
C PRO A 88 1.58 7.32 10.40
N ASP A 89 1.56 7.84 11.64
CA ASP A 89 0.35 7.89 12.46
C ASP A 89 -0.73 8.79 11.85
N GLU A 90 -0.33 9.91 11.24
CA GLU A 90 -1.23 10.83 10.55
C GLU A 90 -1.86 10.19 9.31
N SER A 91 -1.19 9.22 8.68
CA SER A 91 -1.69 8.56 7.47
C SER A 91 -2.90 7.66 7.68
N PHE A 92 -3.21 7.31 8.95
CA PHE A 92 -4.43 6.55 9.31
C PHE A 92 -5.66 7.43 9.49
N ILE A 93 -5.49 8.76 9.48
CA ILE A 93 -6.61 9.68 9.69
C ILE A 93 -7.54 9.62 8.48
N VAL A 94 -8.81 9.35 8.76
CA VAL A 94 -9.88 9.34 7.78
C VAL A 94 -10.65 10.65 7.90
N ASP A 95 -10.69 11.41 6.82
CA ASP A 95 -11.37 12.70 6.74
C ASP A 95 -12.86 12.50 6.35
N ASP A 96 -13.69 13.49 6.62
CA ASP A 96 -15.14 13.42 6.32
C ASP A 96 -15.42 13.23 4.82
N GLY A 97 -14.56 13.74 3.96
CA GLY A 97 -14.67 13.61 2.51
C GLY A 97 -14.18 12.28 1.93
N ASP A 98 -13.52 11.44 2.73
CA ASP A 98 -13.05 10.14 2.27
C ASP A 98 -14.23 9.18 2.08
N THR A 99 -14.20 8.44 1.00
CA THR A 99 -15.14 7.34 0.73
C THR A 99 -14.35 6.07 0.38
N ILE A 100 -14.97 4.91 0.53
CA ILE A 100 -14.38 3.64 0.07
C ILE A 100 -13.89 3.79 -1.37
N ALA A 101 -14.74 4.31 -2.25
CA ALA A 101 -14.42 4.46 -3.67
C ALA A 101 -13.24 5.42 -3.92
N SER A 102 -13.16 6.55 -3.20
CA SER A 102 -12.07 7.52 -3.35
C SER A 102 -10.75 6.95 -2.85
N VAL A 103 -10.73 6.33 -1.68
CA VAL A 103 -9.52 5.76 -1.08
C VAL A 103 -9.01 4.55 -1.87
N GLN A 104 -9.90 3.67 -2.34
CA GLN A 104 -9.51 2.56 -3.22
C GLN A 104 -8.91 3.06 -4.53
N ARG A 105 -9.48 4.09 -5.14
CA ARG A 105 -8.96 4.68 -6.38
C ARG A 105 -7.56 5.27 -6.15
N GLU A 106 -7.39 6.08 -5.09
CA GLU A 106 -6.10 6.69 -4.77
C GLU A 106 -5.01 5.64 -4.50
N HIS A 107 -5.34 4.57 -3.80
CA HIS A 107 -4.42 3.46 -3.58
C HIS A 107 -4.00 2.80 -4.91
N ARG A 108 -4.94 2.50 -5.81
CA ARG A 108 -4.61 1.94 -7.14
C ARG A 108 -3.72 2.86 -7.96
N GLU A 109 -3.98 4.17 -7.91
CA GLU A 109 -3.17 5.18 -8.61
C GLU A 109 -1.74 5.25 -8.05
N ALA A 110 -1.58 5.22 -6.73
CA ALA A 110 -0.28 5.19 -6.06
C ALA A 110 0.49 3.91 -6.43
N CYS A 111 -0.14 2.74 -6.38
CA CYS A 111 0.49 1.47 -6.79
C CYS A 111 0.93 1.49 -8.26
N ALA A 112 0.11 2.04 -9.15
CA ALA A 112 0.46 2.19 -10.56
C ALA A 112 1.64 3.17 -10.76
N ALA A 113 1.70 4.25 -9.97
CA ALA A 113 2.82 5.19 -9.98
C ALA A 113 4.11 4.52 -9.48
N SER A 114 4.04 3.75 -8.41
CA SER A 114 5.18 2.97 -7.87
C SER A 114 5.76 2.02 -8.91
N ARG A 115 4.91 1.26 -9.62
CA ARG A 115 5.34 0.38 -10.70
C ARG A 115 6.05 1.14 -11.83
N ARG A 116 5.52 2.29 -12.24
CA ARG A 116 6.16 3.12 -13.28
C ARG A 116 7.51 3.65 -12.81
N ALA A 117 7.61 4.09 -11.56
CA ALA A 117 8.83 4.65 -11.01
C ALA A 117 9.98 3.62 -10.93
N THR A 118 9.66 2.34 -10.74
CA THR A 118 10.64 1.26 -10.60
C THR A 118 10.85 0.43 -11.87
N ALA A 119 10.07 0.66 -12.94
CA ALA A 119 10.06 -0.19 -14.12
C ALA A 119 11.45 -0.37 -14.77
N SER A 120 12.25 0.69 -14.86
CA SER A 120 13.59 0.68 -15.45
C SER A 120 14.70 0.35 -14.45
N LEU A 121 14.40 0.19 -13.15
CA LEU A 121 15.40 -0.01 -12.11
C LEU A 121 15.71 -1.49 -11.91
N GLY A 122 16.98 -1.81 -11.68
CA GLY A 122 17.44 -3.11 -11.20
C GLY A 122 17.33 -3.21 -9.67
N LEU A 123 17.38 -4.45 -9.14
CA LEU A 123 17.31 -4.69 -7.70
C LEU A 123 18.44 -4.02 -6.90
N ASP A 124 19.59 -3.80 -7.53
CA ASP A 124 20.77 -3.18 -6.91
C ASP A 124 20.83 -1.67 -7.08
N ASP A 125 19.93 -1.08 -7.86
CA ASP A 125 19.85 0.36 -8.02
C ASP A 125 19.47 1.04 -6.70
N VAL A 126 20.15 2.15 -6.40
CA VAL A 126 20.07 2.82 -5.12
C VAL A 126 19.11 4.00 -5.17
N LEU A 127 18.05 3.92 -4.40
CA LEU A 127 17.07 4.99 -4.18
C LEU A 127 17.62 5.94 -3.10
N ARG A 128 17.62 7.25 -3.35
CA ARG A 128 18.33 8.24 -2.53
C ARG A 128 17.44 9.19 -1.72
N GLY A 129 16.15 9.26 -2.05
CA GLY A 129 15.22 10.23 -1.44
C GLY A 129 14.65 9.81 -0.08
N ASN A 130 14.88 8.56 0.35
CA ASN A 130 14.33 8.09 1.61
C ASN A 130 15.04 8.73 2.83
N ARG A 131 14.28 9.10 3.86
CA ARG A 131 14.80 9.70 5.11
C ARG A 131 15.77 8.79 5.88
N ARG A 132 15.79 7.48 5.62
CA ARG A 132 16.75 6.52 6.18
C ARG A 132 18.10 6.52 5.46
N GLY A 133 18.22 7.32 4.41
CA GLY A 133 19.39 7.37 3.54
C GLY A 133 19.25 6.48 2.30
N PRO A 134 20.33 6.32 1.52
CA PRO A 134 20.33 5.52 0.31
C PRO A 134 20.04 4.05 0.58
N LEU A 135 19.10 3.47 -0.17
CA LEU A 135 18.67 2.07 -0.03
C LEU A 135 18.58 1.40 -1.41
N PRO A 136 19.08 0.17 -1.59
CA PRO A 136 18.88 -0.55 -2.83
C PRO A 136 17.43 -0.98 -3.00
N LEU A 137 16.94 -1.03 -4.25
CA LEU A 137 15.55 -1.39 -4.57
C LEU A 137 15.13 -2.73 -3.95
N ARG A 138 16.03 -3.75 -3.94
CA ARG A 138 15.73 -5.04 -3.30
C ARG A 138 15.35 -4.91 -1.83
N TRP A 139 16.00 -4.00 -1.09
CA TRP A 139 15.67 -3.78 0.31
C TRP A 139 14.28 -3.14 0.46
N VAL A 140 13.97 -2.19 -0.41
CA VAL A 140 12.65 -1.54 -0.46
C VAL A 140 11.57 -2.57 -0.78
N TYR A 141 11.77 -3.46 -1.74
CA TYR A 141 10.81 -4.52 -2.07
C TYR A 141 10.59 -5.48 -0.90
N LEU A 142 11.65 -5.93 -0.22
CA LEU A 142 11.53 -6.78 0.96
C LEU A 142 10.80 -6.07 2.11
N HIS A 143 11.07 -4.78 2.29
CA HIS A 143 10.34 -3.98 3.28
C HIS A 143 8.85 -3.87 2.92
N MET A 144 8.53 -3.58 1.67
CA MET A 144 7.15 -3.49 1.19
C MET A 144 6.40 -4.80 1.34
N LEU A 145 7.03 -5.94 1.01
CA LEU A 145 6.43 -7.26 1.23
C LEU A 145 6.04 -7.47 2.69
N ARG A 146 6.97 -7.20 3.61
CA ARG A 146 6.71 -7.32 5.05
C ARG A 146 5.59 -6.40 5.50
N GLU A 147 5.63 -5.14 5.09
CA GLU A 147 4.67 -4.10 5.44
C GLU A 147 3.26 -4.47 4.97
N LEU A 148 3.13 -4.80 3.69
CA LEU A 148 1.86 -5.14 3.09
C LEU A 148 1.29 -6.46 3.64
N ALA A 149 2.11 -7.50 3.81
CA ALA A 149 1.66 -8.76 4.38
C ALA A 149 1.14 -8.60 5.82
N GLN A 150 1.81 -7.80 6.64
CA GLN A 150 1.37 -7.49 8.00
C GLN A 150 0.02 -6.75 7.98
N HIS A 151 -0.14 -5.77 7.11
CA HIS A 151 -1.38 -5.02 6.99
C HIS A 151 -2.53 -5.82 6.37
N CYS A 152 -2.25 -6.77 5.47
CA CYS A 152 -3.25 -7.72 5.00
C CYS A 152 -3.82 -8.56 6.16
N GLY A 153 -2.96 -9.09 7.04
CA GLY A 153 -3.42 -9.84 8.22
C GLY A 153 -4.25 -8.99 9.18
N HIS A 154 -3.88 -7.73 9.42
CA HIS A 154 -4.70 -6.81 10.21
C HIS A 154 -6.07 -6.55 9.56
N ALA A 155 -6.09 -6.29 8.25
CA ALA A 155 -7.31 -6.02 7.50
C ALA A 155 -8.27 -7.22 7.49
N GLU A 156 -7.73 -8.42 7.32
CA GLU A 156 -8.50 -9.67 7.32
C GLU A 156 -9.23 -9.87 8.64
N ILE A 157 -8.53 -9.74 9.77
CA ILE A 157 -9.13 -9.89 11.11
C ILE A 157 -10.18 -8.80 11.36
N LEU A 158 -9.91 -7.54 11.01
CA LEU A 158 -10.88 -6.45 11.19
C LEU A 158 -12.13 -6.68 10.34
N ARG A 159 -11.97 -7.14 9.09
CA ARG A 159 -13.10 -7.46 8.22
C ARG A 159 -13.94 -8.60 8.78
N GLU A 160 -13.31 -9.67 9.25
CA GLU A 160 -14.01 -10.80 9.88
C GLU A 160 -14.88 -10.34 11.04
N GLN A 161 -14.35 -9.48 11.92
CA GLN A 161 -15.09 -8.93 13.07
C GLN A 161 -16.26 -8.03 12.65
N LEU A 162 -16.11 -7.27 11.54
CA LEU A 162 -17.17 -6.39 11.04
C LEU A 162 -18.34 -7.21 10.47
N VAL A 163 -18.03 -8.26 9.71
CA VAL A 163 -19.06 -9.11 9.06
C VAL A 163 -19.75 -10.03 10.08
N ALA A 164 -19.03 -10.50 11.11
CA ALA A 164 -19.61 -11.35 12.15
C ALA A 164 -20.52 -10.58 13.14
N ALA A 165 -20.50 -9.27 13.13
CA ALA A 165 -21.29 -8.42 14.03
C ALA A 165 -22.69 -8.06 13.46
N GLU A 166 -23.05 -8.57 12.28
CA GLU A 166 -24.36 -8.48 11.62
C GLU A 166 -25.23 -9.70 11.95
#